data_1948f6a9b464dbd7599b1424b53965c0
#
_entry.id   1948f6a9b464dbd7599b1424b53965c0
#
_cell.length_a   1.000
_cell.length_b   1.000
_cell.length_c   1.000
_cell.angle_alpha   90.00
_cell.angle_beta   90.00
_cell.angle_gamma   90.00
#
_symmetry.space_group_name_H-M   'P 1'
#
loop_
_entity.id
_entity.type
_entity.pdbx_description
1 polymer ?
#
loop_
_entity_poly.entity_id
_entity_poly.type
_entity_poly.pdbx_seq_one_letter_code
_entity_poly.pdbx_strand_id
1 'polypeptide(L)'
;MAWFHKSEPDGVLLRRTAEGDTAAFESLYRRYAAKLLHFVTGLLKDPQRAEDVVQNVFTRLFLYRKSLAEAGGPVEHWLFVCARNESVNILKSKWQTSVRRVDDPAVLPHSGAETEQHVLFNETLARLDAAISLLPDRRQEIYRLSREEHLSAAEIAARLGLSVRTVEKHLQLALQDIRSRLN
;
A
#
# COMPACT_ATOMS: atom_id res chain seq x y z
N MET A 1 41.73 5.53 -5.35
CA MET A 1 40.82 4.87 -6.33
C MET A 1 39.55 4.49 -5.60
N ALA A 2 38.50 5.26 -5.80
CA ALA A 2 37.17 4.96 -5.18
C ALA A 2 36.50 3.88 -6.03
N TRP A 3 36.35 2.69 -5.46
CA TRP A 3 35.56 1.61 -6.03
C TRP A 3 34.10 2.01 -5.98
N PHE A 4 33.53 2.47 -7.10
CA PHE A 4 32.09 2.55 -7.29
C PHE A 4 31.53 1.12 -7.23
N HIS A 5 31.10 0.66 -6.05
CA HIS A 5 30.24 -0.49 -5.97
C HIS A 5 28.93 -0.12 -6.66
N LYS A 6 28.81 -0.50 -7.92
CA LYS A 6 27.54 -0.46 -8.66
C LYS A 6 26.56 -1.29 -7.83
N SER A 7 25.67 -0.62 -7.12
CA SER A 7 24.71 -1.31 -6.26
C SER A 7 23.92 -2.32 -7.12
N GLU A 8 23.88 -3.55 -6.65
CA GLU A 8 23.22 -4.65 -7.36
C GLU A 8 21.75 -4.29 -7.66
N PRO A 9 21.21 -4.59 -8.86
CA PRO A 9 19.83 -4.26 -9.22
C PRO A 9 18.81 -4.93 -8.30
N ASP A 10 17.71 -4.25 -7.96
CA ASP A 10 16.69 -4.75 -7.05
C ASP A 10 16.10 -6.11 -7.46
N GLY A 11 15.88 -6.31 -8.75
CA GLY A 11 15.38 -7.60 -9.25
C GLY A 11 16.34 -8.77 -9.03
N VAL A 12 17.66 -8.49 -9.00
CA VAL A 12 18.67 -9.51 -8.66
C VAL A 12 18.64 -9.78 -7.15
N LEU A 13 18.62 -8.72 -6.33
CA LEU A 13 18.49 -8.85 -4.88
C LEU A 13 17.22 -9.59 -4.48
N LEU A 14 16.09 -9.31 -5.14
CA LEU A 14 14.83 -9.99 -4.86
C LEU A 14 14.90 -11.49 -5.21
N ARG A 15 15.49 -11.88 -6.34
CA ARG A 15 15.68 -13.29 -6.69
C ARG A 15 16.55 -14.02 -5.67
N ARG A 16 17.69 -13.44 -5.30
CA ARG A 16 18.56 -14.00 -4.26
C ARG A 16 17.83 -14.12 -2.91
N THR A 17 17.01 -13.13 -2.56
CA THR A 17 16.15 -13.20 -1.35
C THR A 17 15.15 -14.35 -1.46
N ALA A 18 14.57 -14.59 -2.65
CA ALA A 18 13.65 -15.72 -2.90
C ALA A 18 14.35 -17.08 -2.73
N GLU A 19 15.64 -17.15 -3.03
CA GLU A 19 16.51 -18.34 -2.83
C GLU A 19 16.99 -18.51 -1.38
N GLY A 20 16.67 -17.56 -0.49
CA GLY A 20 16.99 -17.62 0.93
C GLY A 20 18.22 -16.80 1.33
N ASP A 21 18.77 -15.99 0.45
CA ASP A 21 19.91 -15.12 0.77
C ASP A 21 19.47 -13.93 1.64
N THR A 22 19.80 -14.00 2.92
CA THR A 22 19.48 -12.96 3.91
C THR A 22 20.26 -11.67 3.68
N ALA A 23 21.48 -11.71 3.13
CA ALA A 23 22.27 -10.53 2.84
C ALA A 23 21.67 -9.72 1.68
N ALA A 24 21.05 -10.40 0.71
CA ALA A 24 20.30 -9.76 -0.36
C ALA A 24 19.05 -9.04 0.19
N PHE A 25 18.31 -9.66 1.10
CA PHE A 25 17.20 -9.03 1.80
C PHE A 25 17.63 -7.80 2.62
N GLU A 26 18.71 -7.93 3.38
CA GLU A 26 19.29 -6.82 4.15
C GLU A 26 19.67 -5.64 3.23
N SER A 27 20.19 -5.92 2.05
CA SER A 27 20.53 -4.90 1.06
C SER A 27 19.30 -4.13 0.56
N LEU A 28 18.18 -4.82 0.32
CA LEU A 28 16.89 -4.21 0.00
C LEU A 28 16.36 -3.38 1.17
N TYR A 29 16.44 -3.93 2.39
CA TYR A 29 16.02 -3.22 3.59
C TYR A 29 16.79 -1.90 3.77
N ARG A 30 18.12 -1.94 3.76
CA ARG A 30 18.99 -0.76 3.89
C ARG A 30 18.72 0.29 2.80
N ARG A 31 18.38 -0.13 1.58
CA ARG A 31 18.11 0.75 0.44
C ARG A 31 16.79 1.52 0.60
N TYR A 32 15.76 0.88 1.15
CA TYR A 32 14.40 1.40 1.12
C TYR A 32 13.81 1.77 2.49
N ALA A 33 14.28 1.22 3.60
CA ALA A 33 13.66 1.43 4.91
C ALA A 33 13.55 2.91 5.30
N ALA A 34 14.64 3.68 5.16
CA ALA A 34 14.65 5.09 5.51
C ALA A 34 13.72 5.91 4.59
N LYS A 35 13.68 5.59 3.29
CA LYS A 35 12.80 6.27 2.32
C LYS A 35 11.33 6.00 2.62
N LEU A 36 11.00 4.73 2.91
CA LEU A 36 9.64 4.33 3.30
C LEU A 36 9.23 4.97 4.61
N LEU A 37 10.11 4.98 5.61
CA LEU A 37 9.85 5.60 6.90
C LEU A 37 9.53 7.09 6.74
N HIS A 38 10.35 7.82 5.97
CA HIS A 38 10.10 9.22 5.67
C HIS A 38 8.74 9.43 4.97
N PHE A 39 8.45 8.61 3.96
CA PHE A 39 7.20 8.67 3.22
C PHE A 39 5.98 8.40 4.11
N VAL A 40 6.00 7.33 4.90
CA VAL A 40 4.89 6.93 5.78
C VAL A 40 4.71 7.91 6.93
N THR A 41 5.80 8.42 7.53
CA THR A 41 5.73 9.47 8.56
C THR A 41 5.08 10.74 7.99
N GLY A 42 5.37 11.09 6.74
CA GLY A 42 4.71 12.19 6.04
C GLY A 42 3.19 12.01 5.91
N LEU A 43 2.73 10.76 5.71
CA LEU A 43 1.30 10.43 5.61
C LEU A 43 0.60 10.35 6.97
N LEU A 44 1.19 9.62 7.92
CA LEU A 44 0.55 9.31 9.20
C LEU A 44 0.73 10.39 10.26
N LYS A 45 1.75 11.25 10.12
CA LYS A 45 2.19 12.22 11.14
C LYS A 45 2.43 11.57 12.51
N ASP A 46 2.82 10.30 12.52
CA ASP A 46 3.00 9.44 13.68
C ASP A 46 4.22 8.53 13.41
N PRO A 47 5.40 8.85 13.96
CA PRO A 47 6.63 8.11 13.68
C PRO A 47 6.56 6.64 14.12
N GLN A 48 5.93 6.37 15.29
CA GLN A 48 5.84 5.01 15.81
C GLN A 48 5.00 4.10 14.90
N ARG A 49 3.83 4.60 14.46
CA ARG A 49 3.02 3.86 13.47
C ARG A 49 3.69 3.74 12.11
N ALA A 50 4.52 4.72 11.74
CA ALA A 50 5.28 4.64 10.49
C ALA A 50 6.32 3.52 10.54
N GLU A 51 6.98 3.31 11.68
CA GLU A 51 7.89 2.18 11.88
C GLU A 51 7.16 0.83 11.75
N ASP A 52 5.98 0.71 12.38
CA ASP A 52 5.15 -0.51 12.29
C ASP A 52 4.78 -0.82 10.83
N VAL A 53 4.35 0.19 10.08
CA VAL A 53 4.03 0.03 8.64
C VAL A 53 5.24 -0.42 7.85
N VAL A 54 6.40 0.20 8.05
CA VAL A 54 7.64 -0.19 7.35
C VAL A 54 8.01 -1.64 7.67
N GLN A 55 7.94 -2.04 8.93
CA GLN A 55 8.20 -3.41 9.36
C GLN A 55 7.24 -4.40 8.70
N ASN A 56 5.94 -4.09 8.67
CA ASN A 56 4.93 -4.91 8.04
C ASN A 56 5.17 -5.06 6.53
N VAL A 57 5.53 -3.97 5.85
CA VAL A 57 5.84 -3.99 4.40
C VAL A 57 7.02 -4.91 4.10
N PHE A 58 8.11 -4.84 4.88
CA PHE A 58 9.25 -5.74 4.69
C PHE A 58 8.94 -7.19 5.09
N THR A 59 8.12 -7.41 6.11
CA THR A 59 7.61 -8.74 6.45
C THR A 59 6.85 -9.35 5.27
N ARG A 60 5.99 -8.58 4.62
CA ARG A 60 5.27 -9.01 3.40
C ARG A 60 6.22 -9.25 2.24
N LEU A 61 7.21 -8.38 2.02
CA LEU A 61 8.24 -8.62 0.99
C LEU A 61 8.89 -9.99 1.20
N PHE A 62 9.25 -10.32 2.43
CA PHE A 62 9.88 -11.60 2.76
C PHE A 62 8.91 -12.78 2.56
N LEU A 63 7.66 -12.66 2.97
CA LEU A 63 6.65 -13.71 2.79
C LEU A 63 6.35 -13.97 1.31
N TYR A 64 6.20 -12.92 0.51
CA TYR A 64 5.83 -13.02 -0.91
C TYR A 64 7.03 -13.00 -1.87
N ARG A 65 8.27 -13.07 -1.37
CA ARG A 65 9.51 -12.92 -2.14
C ARG A 65 9.60 -13.80 -3.39
N LYS A 66 9.09 -15.04 -3.33
CA LYS A 66 9.10 -15.98 -4.47
C LYS A 66 8.17 -15.50 -5.58
N SER A 67 6.91 -15.25 -5.25
CA SER A 67 5.92 -14.74 -6.21
C SER A 67 6.32 -13.40 -6.81
N LEU A 68 6.92 -12.51 -6.00
CA LEU A 68 7.41 -11.22 -6.46
C LEU A 68 8.61 -11.36 -7.42
N ALA A 69 9.52 -12.29 -7.14
CA ALA A 69 10.66 -12.57 -8.01
C ALA A 69 10.21 -13.15 -9.36
N GLU A 70 9.21 -14.03 -9.35
CA GLU A 70 8.61 -14.61 -10.57
C GLU A 70 7.87 -13.56 -11.39
N ALA A 71 7.13 -12.65 -10.74
CA ALA A 71 6.41 -11.57 -11.40
C ALA A 71 7.33 -10.53 -12.06
N GLY A 72 8.57 -10.38 -11.59
CA GLY A 72 9.59 -9.54 -12.21
C GLY A 72 9.32 -8.04 -12.19
N GLY A 73 8.41 -7.55 -11.36
CA GLY A 73 8.07 -6.14 -11.26
C GLY A 73 9.09 -5.30 -10.48
N PRO A 74 9.00 -3.95 -10.55
CA PRO A 74 9.89 -3.06 -9.82
C PRO A 74 9.61 -3.12 -8.30
N VAL A 75 10.59 -3.61 -7.54
CA VAL A 75 10.51 -3.79 -6.08
C VAL A 75 10.17 -2.48 -5.36
N GLU A 76 10.79 -1.39 -5.78
CA GLU A 76 10.52 -0.05 -5.22
C GLU A 76 9.04 0.31 -5.31
N HIS A 77 8.47 0.17 -6.49
CA HIS A 77 7.05 0.49 -6.70
C HIS A 77 6.14 -0.34 -5.79
N TRP A 78 6.40 -1.65 -5.69
CA TRP A 78 5.63 -2.54 -4.83
C TRP A 78 5.69 -2.12 -3.35
N LEU A 79 6.90 -1.83 -2.85
CA LEU A 79 7.11 -1.39 -1.47
C LEU A 79 6.33 -0.10 -1.15
N PHE A 80 6.40 0.91 -2.01
CA PHE A 80 5.70 2.19 -1.80
C PHE A 80 4.18 2.04 -1.92
N VAL A 81 3.69 1.19 -2.82
CA VAL A 81 2.25 0.90 -2.92
C VAL A 81 1.74 0.19 -1.67
N CYS A 82 2.46 -0.81 -1.16
CA CYS A 82 2.10 -1.49 0.08
C CYS A 82 2.09 -0.52 1.27
N ALA A 83 3.13 0.28 1.43
CA ALA A 83 3.24 1.27 2.50
C ALA A 83 2.11 2.31 2.46
N ARG A 84 1.81 2.83 1.26
CA ARG A 84 0.69 3.76 1.07
C ARG A 84 -0.66 3.13 1.43
N ASN A 85 -0.94 1.94 0.91
CA ASN A 85 -2.22 1.27 1.14
C ASN A 85 -2.43 0.98 2.63
N GLU A 86 -1.41 0.52 3.33
CA GLU A 86 -1.48 0.27 4.78
C GLU A 86 -1.67 1.57 5.57
N SER A 87 -0.95 2.63 5.20
CA SER A 87 -1.13 3.96 5.81
C SER A 87 -2.56 4.48 5.65
N VAL A 88 -3.13 4.36 4.44
CA VAL A 88 -4.52 4.76 4.16
C VAL A 88 -5.51 3.96 5.01
N ASN A 89 -5.30 2.65 5.18
CA ASN A 89 -6.16 1.81 6.03
C ASN A 89 -6.11 2.23 7.49
N ILE A 90 -4.92 2.58 8.01
CA ILE A 90 -4.75 3.10 9.37
C ILE A 90 -5.52 4.42 9.54
N LEU A 91 -5.41 5.33 8.58
CA LEU A 91 -6.12 6.60 8.61
C LEU A 91 -7.64 6.42 8.56
N LYS A 92 -8.15 5.53 7.70
CA LYS A 92 -9.57 5.17 7.62
C LYS A 92 -10.09 4.59 8.95
N SER A 93 -9.33 3.70 9.57
CA SER A 93 -9.68 3.08 10.86
C SER A 93 -9.74 4.12 11.98
N LYS A 94 -8.77 5.05 12.04
CA LYS A 94 -8.78 6.17 12.98
C LYS A 94 -10.04 7.03 12.80
N TRP A 95 -10.37 7.34 11.55
CA TRP A 95 -11.56 8.16 11.26
C TRP A 95 -12.85 7.47 11.66
N GLN A 96 -13.05 6.18 11.34
CA GLN A 96 -14.24 5.43 11.77
C GLN A 96 -14.38 5.37 13.30
N THR A 97 -13.27 5.27 14.01
CA THR A 97 -13.25 5.29 15.47
C THR A 97 -13.56 6.69 16.02
N SER A 98 -13.11 7.75 15.36
CA SER A 98 -13.39 9.14 15.74
C SER A 98 -14.86 9.51 15.51
N VAL A 99 -15.44 9.09 14.38
CA VAL A 99 -16.87 9.31 14.09
C VAL A 99 -17.76 8.61 15.13
N ARG A 100 -17.43 7.38 15.54
CA ARG A 100 -18.17 6.68 16.61
C ARG A 100 -18.04 7.34 17.98
N ARG A 101 -16.96 8.11 18.24
CA ARG A 101 -16.75 8.85 19.48
C ARG A 101 -17.48 10.20 19.52
N VAL A 102 -17.81 10.76 18.36
CA VAL A 102 -18.59 12.02 18.28
C VAL A 102 -20.04 11.80 18.68
N ASP A 103 -20.55 10.58 18.66
CA ASP A 103 -21.87 10.22 19.16
C ASP A 103 -21.91 10.06 20.71
N ASP A 104 -20.77 10.23 21.41
CA ASP A 104 -20.68 10.21 22.87
C ASP A 104 -20.57 11.67 23.40
N PRO A 105 -21.61 12.21 24.06
CA PRO A 105 -21.64 13.61 24.52
C PRO A 105 -20.62 13.93 25.63
N ALA A 106 -19.83 12.97 26.10
CA ALA A 106 -18.84 13.15 27.16
C ALA A 106 -17.43 13.52 26.67
N VAL A 107 -17.18 13.56 25.38
CA VAL A 107 -15.85 13.87 24.81
C VAL A 107 -15.84 15.27 24.23
N LEU A 108 -15.26 16.22 25.00
CA LEU A 108 -14.96 17.57 24.48
C LEU A 108 -13.94 17.48 23.32
N PRO A 109 -14.17 18.21 22.21
CA PRO A 109 -13.21 18.22 21.12
C PRO A 109 -11.92 18.89 21.57
N HIS A 110 -10.79 18.18 21.45
CA HIS A 110 -9.46 18.79 21.59
C HIS A 110 -9.26 19.73 20.40
N SER A 111 -9.41 21.02 20.70
CA SER A 111 -9.11 22.12 19.77
C SER A 111 -7.60 22.24 19.63
N GLY A 112 -7.09 22.03 18.44
CA GLY A 112 -5.71 22.33 18.12
C GLY A 112 -5.37 21.96 16.67
N ALA A 113 -5.43 22.94 15.77
CA ALA A 113 -4.70 23.01 14.47
C ALA A 113 -4.65 21.74 13.58
N GLU A 114 -5.70 20.95 13.53
CA GLU A 114 -5.84 19.82 12.58
C GLU A 114 -6.57 20.25 11.28
N THR A 115 -6.42 21.50 10.84
CA THR A 115 -7.60 22.14 10.32
C THR A 115 -7.77 22.12 8.82
N GLU A 116 -6.87 22.38 7.96
CA GLU A 116 -7.15 22.40 6.51
C GLU A 116 -6.64 21.17 5.77
N GLN A 117 -5.47 20.68 6.14
CA GLN A 117 -4.89 19.50 5.48
C GLN A 117 -5.64 18.21 5.82
N HIS A 118 -6.17 18.08 7.04
CA HIS A 118 -6.99 16.92 7.44
C HIS A 118 -8.37 16.95 6.78
N VAL A 119 -9.00 18.11 6.65
CA VAL A 119 -10.28 18.24 5.94
C VAL A 119 -10.09 17.89 4.46
N LEU A 120 -9.08 18.44 3.81
CA LEU A 120 -8.79 18.17 2.40
C LEU A 120 -8.42 16.68 2.16
N PHE A 121 -7.70 16.08 3.09
CA PHE A 121 -7.36 14.66 3.03
C PHE A 121 -8.59 13.77 3.20
N ASN A 122 -9.46 14.09 4.16
CA ASN A 122 -10.71 13.37 4.42
C ASN A 122 -11.69 13.49 3.24
N GLU A 123 -11.81 14.67 2.65
CA GLU A 123 -12.58 14.86 1.43
C GLU A 123 -12.03 14.02 0.27
N THR A 124 -10.71 13.97 0.12
CA THR A 124 -10.06 13.14 -0.90
C THR A 124 -10.30 11.66 -0.68
N LEU A 125 -10.25 11.19 0.57
CA LEU A 125 -10.57 9.79 0.91
C LEU A 125 -12.05 9.47 0.65
N ALA A 126 -12.96 10.35 1.05
CA ALA A 126 -14.39 10.18 0.80
C ALA A 126 -14.70 10.14 -0.70
N ARG A 127 -14.06 11.00 -1.49
CA ARG A 127 -14.16 10.98 -2.95
C ARG A 127 -13.61 9.70 -3.56
N LEU A 128 -12.49 9.18 -3.02
CA LEU A 128 -11.92 7.92 -3.46
C LEU A 128 -12.86 6.74 -3.16
N ASP A 129 -13.42 6.67 -1.94
CA ASP A 129 -14.36 5.63 -1.56
C ASP A 129 -15.65 5.68 -2.38
N ALA A 130 -16.17 6.88 -2.66
CA ALA A 130 -17.28 7.08 -3.57
C ALA A 130 -16.94 6.61 -5.00
N ALA A 131 -15.76 6.94 -5.51
CA ALA A 131 -15.32 6.49 -6.83
C ALA A 131 -15.20 4.97 -6.92
N ILE A 132 -14.71 4.30 -5.86
CA ILE A 132 -14.63 2.84 -5.77
C ILE A 132 -16.02 2.22 -5.72
N SER A 133 -16.94 2.80 -4.94
CA SER A 133 -18.32 2.29 -4.79
C SER A 133 -19.13 2.37 -6.10
N LEU A 134 -18.74 3.24 -7.02
CA LEU A 134 -19.33 3.38 -8.35
C LEU A 134 -18.72 2.43 -9.40
N LEU A 135 -17.74 1.62 -9.05
CA LEU A 135 -17.23 0.59 -9.96
C LEU A 135 -18.27 -0.53 -10.12
N PRO A 136 -18.35 -1.20 -11.29
CA PRO A 136 -19.13 -2.42 -11.45
C PRO A 136 -18.71 -3.47 -10.41
N ASP A 137 -19.67 -4.19 -9.83
CA ASP A 137 -19.47 -5.10 -8.67
C ASP A 137 -18.25 -6.01 -8.83
N ARG A 138 -18.11 -6.68 -9.97
CA ARG A 138 -16.98 -7.58 -10.23
C ARG A 138 -15.63 -6.86 -10.27
N ARG A 139 -15.60 -5.63 -10.77
CA ARG A 139 -14.41 -4.79 -10.82
C ARG A 139 -14.04 -4.27 -9.44
N GLN A 140 -15.05 -3.87 -8.66
CA GLN A 140 -14.89 -3.44 -7.28
C GLN A 140 -14.33 -4.56 -6.40
N GLU A 141 -14.90 -5.80 -6.52
CA GLU A 141 -14.42 -6.97 -5.81
C GLU A 141 -12.94 -7.26 -6.11
N ILE A 142 -12.57 -7.32 -7.40
CA ILE A 142 -11.19 -7.55 -7.82
C ILE A 142 -10.26 -6.44 -7.31
N TYR A 143 -10.70 -5.18 -7.36
CA TYR A 143 -9.93 -4.05 -6.86
C TYR A 143 -9.70 -4.15 -5.34
N ARG A 144 -10.75 -4.49 -4.56
CA ARG A 144 -10.63 -4.68 -3.11
C ARG A 144 -9.72 -5.84 -2.75
N LEU A 145 -9.86 -7.00 -3.38
CA LEU A 145 -8.97 -8.14 -3.16
C LEU A 145 -7.50 -7.78 -3.39
N SER A 146 -7.23 -6.98 -4.44
CA SER A 146 -5.88 -6.52 -4.73
C SER A 146 -5.36 -5.47 -3.73
N ARG A 147 -6.21 -4.55 -3.24
CA ARG A 147 -5.78 -3.40 -2.45
C ARG A 147 -5.94 -3.58 -0.95
N GLU A 148 -6.96 -4.28 -0.52
CA GLU A 148 -7.26 -4.50 0.90
C GLU A 148 -6.67 -5.82 1.39
N GLU A 149 -6.81 -6.90 0.60
CA GLU A 149 -6.26 -8.22 0.93
C GLU A 149 -4.85 -8.46 0.34
N HIS A 150 -4.34 -7.51 -0.46
CA HIS A 150 -3.01 -7.55 -1.09
C HIS A 150 -2.72 -8.81 -1.94
N LEU A 151 -3.78 -9.41 -2.50
CA LEU A 151 -3.64 -10.58 -3.36
C LEU A 151 -3.02 -10.18 -4.71
N SER A 152 -2.14 -11.05 -5.21
CA SER A 152 -1.64 -10.97 -6.58
C SER A 152 -2.74 -11.27 -7.60
N ALA A 153 -2.53 -10.87 -8.86
CA ALA A 153 -3.48 -11.18 -9.92
C ALA A 153 -3.69 -12.69 -10.11
N ALA A 154 -2.67 -13.51 -9.84
CA ALA A 154 -2.77 -14.97 -9.90
C ALA A 154 -3.64 -15.54 -8.77
N GLU A 155 -3.48 -15.06 -7.54
CA GLU A 155 -4.27 -15.48 -6.37
C GLU A 155 -5.73 -15.04 -6.53
N ILE A 156 -5.98 -13.82 -7.00
CA ILE A 156 -7.33 -13.33 -7.31
C ILE A 156 -7.97 -14.18 -8.41
N ALA A 157 -7.21 -14.50 -9.46
CA ALA A 157 -7.67 -15.34 -10.56
C ALA A 157 -8.08 -16.74 -10.07
N ALA A 158 -7.25 -17.37 -9.23
CA ALA A 158 -7.54 -18.66 -8.61
C ALA A 158 -8.78 -18.60 -7.71
N ARG A 159 -8.88 -17.57 -6.87
CA ARG A 159 -10.01 -17.38 -5.91
C ARG A 159 -11.35 -17.13 -6.62
N LEU A 160 -11.32 -16.39 -7.73
CA LEU A 160 -12.53 -15.99 -8.45
C LEU A 160 -12.86 -16.84 -9.67
N GLY A 161 -12.05 -17.86 -9.99
CA GLY A 161 -12.22 -18.71 -11.17
C GLY A 161 -12.04 -17.94 -12.49
N LEU A 162 -11.13 -16.97 -12.53
CA LEU A 162 -10.85 -16.12 -13.69
C LEU A 162 -9.46 -16.40 -14.26
N SER A 163 -9.20 -15.91 -15.48
CA SER A 163 -7.83 -15.86 -15.98
C SER A 163 -7.05 -14.69 -15.36
N VAL A 164 -5.74 -14.82 -15.17
CA VAL A 164 -4.86 -13.74 -14.71
C VAL A 164 -5.03 -12.49 -15.58
N ARG A 165 -5.06 -12.67 -16.90
CA ARG A 165 -5.28 -11.60 -17.88
C ARG A 165 -6.61 -10.86 -17.67
N THR A 166 -7.67 -11.58 -17.28
CA THR A 166 -8.97 -10.98 -16.98
C THR A 166 -8.88 -10.11 -15.71
N VAL A 167 -8.20 -10.59 -14.66
CA VAL A 167 -7.98 -9.84 -13.42
C VAL A 167 -7.18 -8.57 -13.69
N GLU A 168 -6.06 -8.67 -14.41
CA GLU A 168 -5.23 -7.51 -14.79
C GLU A 168 -6.03 -6.47 -15.56
N LYS A 169 -6.86 -6.91 -16.52
CA LYS A 169 -7.74 -6.02 -17.28
C LYS A 169 -8.74 -5.30 -16.36
N HIS A 170 -9.36 -6.01 -15.42
CA HIS A 170 -10.26 -5.40 -14.45
C HIS A 170 -9.55 -4.39 -13.54
N LEU A 171 -8.34 -4.68 -13.08
CA LEU A 171 -7.54 -3.76 -12.27
C LEU A 171 -7.16 -2.50 -13.07
N GLN A 172 -6.75 -2.65 -14.32
CA GLN A 172 -6.45 -1.52 -15.20
C GLN A 172 -7.67 -0.60 -15.40
N LEU A 173 -8.83 -1.20 -15.72
CA LEU A 173 -10.08 -0.45 -15.89
C LEU A 173 -10.54 0.20 -14.58
N ALA A 174 -10.39 -0.48 -13.43
CA ALA A 174 -10.71 0.11 -12.13
C ALA A 174 -9.89 1.38 -11.87
N LEU A 175 -8.58 1.32 -12.11
CA LEU A 175 -7.71 2.48 -11.94
C LEU A 175 -8.05 3.62 -12.91
N GLN A 176 -8.44 3.31 -14.14
CA GLN A 176 -8.87 4.29 -15.12
C GLN A 176 -10.17 4.99 -14.68
N ASP A 177 -11.19 4.21 -14.25
CA ASP A 177 -12.47 4.74 -13.80
C ASP A 177 -12.31 5.59 -12.53
N ILE A 178 -11.52 5.12 -11.55
CA ILE A 178 -11.23 5.88 -10.32
C ILE A 178 -10.54 7.20 -10.67
N ARG A 179 -9.52 7.15 -11.53
CA ARG A 179 -8.79 8.37 -11.93
C ARG A 179 -9.68 9.38 -12.65
N SER A 180 -10.56 8.92 -13.54
CA SER A 180 -11.48 9.81 -14.28
C SER A 180 -12.51 10.50 -13.37
N ARG A 181 -12.80 9.94 -12.19
CA ARG A 181 -13.77 10.50 -11.23
C ARG A 181 -13.12 11.39 -10.16
N LEU A 182 -11.80 11.28 -10.00
CA LEU A 182 -11.05 12.11 -9.05
C LEU A 182 -10.51 13.40 -9.66
N ASN A 183 -10.40 13.45 -10.99
CA ASN A 183 -10.05 14.65 -11.75
C ASN A 183 -11.30 15.48 -12.06
#